data_c43d816761af2138015153c8028e1a3f
#
_entry.id   c43d816761af2138015153c8028e1a3f
#
_cell.length_a   1.000
_cell.length_b   1.000
_cell.length_c   1.000
_cell.angle_alpha   90.00
_cell.angle_beta   90.00
_cell.angle_gamma   90.00
#
_symmetry.space_group_name_H-M   'P 1'
#
loop_
_entity.id
_entity.type
_entity.pdbx_description
1 polymer ?
#
loop_
_entity_poly.entity_id
_entity_poly.type
_entity_poly.pdbx_seq_one_letter_code
_entity_poly.pdbx_strand_id
1 'polypeptide(L)'
;QYYTYKKENTKHNFHELKGENIVFRYPGQQTPVLNGLNFTFQAGKNYALVGENGCGKTTLIKLLMGFYRPESGTITIDGKNIQEMDFGELQSFYSAIFQDFNHYNYTIKENIILSNLAAEKQDLNMESAVQQAGFGAWQSDFSKGYDTMLGNLWEEGTHLSGGQWQRLSIARMLYRKAGIY
;
A
#
# COMPACT_ATOMS: atom_id res chain seq x y z
N GLN A 1 -19.23 8.86 12.53
CA GLN A 1 -19.73 7.74 11.73
C GLN A 1 -18.71 6.62 11.86
N TYR A 2 -19.05 5.54 12.61
CA TYR A 2 -18.17 4.39 12.79
C TYR A 2 -18.30 3.52 11.55
N TYR A 3 -17.19 3.29 10.81
CA TYR A 3 -17.14 2.35 9.71
C TYR A 3 -17.12 0.93 10.27
N THR A 4 -18.17 0.17 10.03
CA THR A 4 -18.20 -1.27 10.32
C THR A 4 -17.42 -1.98 9.20
N TYR A 5 -16.26 -2.50 9.52
CA TYR A 5 -15.45 -3.29 8.61
C TYR A 5 -16.18 -4.63 8.34
N LYS A 6 -16.82 -4.76 7.19
CA LYS A 6 -17.31 -6.06 6.73
C LYS A 6 -16.14 -6.91 6.26
N LYS A 7 -15.96 -8.04 6.92
CA LYS A 7 -14.93 -9.03 6.64
C LYS A 7 -15.29 -9.76 5.35
N GLU A 8 -14.81 -9.29 4.20
CA GLU A 8 -14.81 -10.07 2.97
C GLU A 8 -13.38 -10.45 2.64
N ASN A 9 -13.08 -11.74 2.76
CA ASN A 9 -11.82 -12.36 2.36
C ASN A 9 -11.81 -12.54 0.83
N THR A 10 -11.93 -11.46 0.07
CA THR A 10 -11.87 -11.50 -1.38
C THR A 10 -10.42 -11.38 -1.82
N LYS A 11 -9.88 -12.44 -2.44
CA LYS A 11 -8.76 -12.30 -3.34
C LYS A 11 -9.20 -11.34 -4.44
N HIS A 12 -8.81 -10.09 -4.37
CA HIS A 12 -9.12 -9.13 -5.42
C HIS A 12 -8.21 -9.42 -6.63
N ASN A 13 -8.65 -10.38 -7.45
CA ASN A 13 -8.10 -10.56 -8.78
C ASN A 13 -8.68 -9.44 -9.63
N PHE A 14 -7.93 -8.38 -9.86
CA PHE A 14 -8.27 -7.40 -10.90
C PHE A 14 -7.59 -7.80 -12.20
N HIS A 15 -8.14 -7.34 -13.33
CA HIS A 15 -7.56 -7.54 -14.66
C HIS A 15 -6.99 -6.24 -15.22
N GLU A 16 -7.73 -5.15 -15.04
CA GLU A 16 -7.39 -3.86 -15.60
C GLU A 16 -7.74 -2.72 -14.63
N LEU A 17 -6.82 -1.76 -14.52
CA LEU A 17 -7.04 -0.45 -13.92
C LEU A 17 -6.86 0.60 -15.01
N LYS A 18 -7.93 1.34 -15.35
CA LYS A 18 -7.97 2.27 -16.46
C LYS A 18 -8.36 3.67 -16.02
N GLY A 19 -7.72 4.69 -16.61
CA GLY A 19 -8.09 6.08 -16.46
C GLY A 19 -8.34 6.72 -17.83
N GLU A 20 -9.44 7.47 -17.96
CA GLU A 20 -9.83 8.14 -19.20
C GLU A 20 -10.09 9.62 -18.95
N ASN A 21 -9.38 10.48 -19.70
CA ASN A 21 -9.50 11.93 -19.68
C ASN A 21 -9.47 12.56 -18.28
N ILE A 22 -8.57 12.07 -17.42
CA ILE A 22 -8.46 12.50 -16.02
C ILE A 22 -7.97 13.94 -15.95
N VAL A 23 -8.77 14.80 -15.36
CA VAL A 23 -8.41 16.17 -15.00
C VAL A 23 -8.49 16.32 -13.48
N PHE A 24 -7.44 16.85 -12.88
CA PHE A 24 -7.42 17.10 -11.45
C PHE A 24 -6.57 18.33 -11.10
N ARG A 25 -7.10 19.14 -10.16
CA ARG A 25 -6.36 20.20 -9.46
C ARG A 25 -6.59 20.11 -7.95
N TYR A 26 -5.60 20.52 -7.18
CA TYR A 26 -5.78 20.65 -5.74
C TYR A 26 -6.65 21.86 -5.41
N PRO A 27 -7.40 21.82 -4.30
CA PRO A 27 -8.19 22.98 -3.85
C PRO A 27 -7.32 24.24 -3.77
N GLY A 28 -7.83 25.34 -4.34
CA GLY A 28 -7.15 26.63 -4.36
C GLY A 28 -6.11 26.81 -5.47
N GLN A 29 -5.81 25.80 -6.28
CA GLN A 29 -4.94 25.94 -7.45
C GLN A 29 -5.73 26.35 -8.70
N GLN A 30 -5.14 27.19 -9.54
CA GLN A 30 -5.78 27.61 -10.80
C GLN A 30 -5.48 26.64 -11.94
N THR A 31 -4.31 26.02 -11.96
CA THR A 31 -3.90 25.11 -13.03
C THR A 31 -4.08 23.65 -12.61
N PRO A 32 -4.60 22.78 -13.49
CA PRO A 32 -4.70 21.36 -13.21
C PRO A 32 -3.32 20.71 -13.14
N VAL A 33 -3.13 19.82 -12.16
CA VAL A 33 -1.92 18.99 -12.02
C VAL A 33 -1.96 17.82 -13.00
N LEU A 34 -3.14 17.28 -13.27
CA LEU A 34 -3.39 16.30 -14.32
C LEU A 34 -4.39 16.92 -15.28
N ASN A 35 -4.09 16.85 -16.58
CA ASN A 35 -4.91 17.49 -17.62
C ASN A 35 -5.12 16.54 -18.80
N GLY A 36 -6.23 15.81 -18.81
CA GLY A 36 -6.60 14.87 -19.85
C GLY A 36 -5.74 13.58 -19.84
N LEU A 37 -5.29 13.12 -18.66
CA LEU A 37 -4.46 11.93 -18.54
C LEU A 37 -5.25 10.67 -18.89
N ASN A 38 -4.66 9.83 -19.74
CA ASN A 38 -5.17 8.50 -20.07
C ASN A 38 -4.12 7.45 -19.74
N PHE A 39 -4.52 6.32 -19.14
CA PHE A 39 -3.65 5.20 -18.86
C PHE A 39 -4.42 3.90 -18.76
N THR A 40 -3.69 2.78 -18.93
CA THR A 40 -4.21 1.43 -18.70
C THR A 40 -3.11 0.59 -18.05
N PHE A 41 -3.40 0.07 -16.86
CA PHE A 41 -2.54 -0.86 -16.14
C PHE A 41 -3.19 -2.24 -16.12
N GLN A 42 -2.47 -3.26 -16.54
CA GLN A 42 -2.94 -4.65 -16.57
C GLN A 42 -2.37 -5.42 -15.38
N ALA A 43 -3.15 -6.31 -14.80
CA ALA A 43 -2.70 -7.20 -13.74
C ALA A 43 -1.50 -8.03 -14.17
N GLY A 44 -0.64 -8.34 -13.21
CA GLY A 44 0.58 -9.13 -13.44
C GLY A 44 1.69 -8.39 -14.16
N LYS A 45 1.53 -7.10 -14.46
CA LYS A 45 2.59 -6.25 -15.05
C LYS A 45 3.14 -5.26 -14.03
N ASN A 46 4.43 -4.94 -14.19
CA ASN A 46 5.08 -3.88 -13.43
C ASN A 46 5.12 -2.60 -14.26
N TYR A 47 4.79 -1.47 -13.64
CA TYR A 47 4.79 -0.15 -14.27
C TYR A 47 5.67 0.80 -13.48
N ALA A 48 6.39 1.66 -14.19
CA ALA A 48 7.15 2.75 -13.61
C ALA A 48 6.55 4.10 -14.05
N LEU A 49 6.20 4.96 -13.09
CA LEU A 49 5.80 6.33 -13.36
C LEU A 49 7.04 7.21 -13.41
N VAL A 50 7.40 7.67 -14.60
CA VAL A 50 8.58 8.50 -14.84
C VAL A 50 8.17 9.91 -15.23
N GLY A 51 8.89 10.90 -14.77
CA GLY A 51 8.67 12.31 -15.09
C GLY A 51 9.36 13.24 -14.09
N GLU A 52 9.39 14.52 -14.42
CA GLU A 52 9.98 15.57 -13.59
C GLU A 52 9.32 15.69 -12.21
N ASN A 53 10.00 16.35 -11.27
CA ASN A 53 9.41 16.65 -9.98
C ASN A 53 8.20 17.58 -10.15
N GLY A 54 7.10 17.26 -9.48
CA GLY A 54 5.86 18.05 -9.58
C GLY A 54 4.95 17.70 -10.78
N CYS A 55 5.32 16.80 -11.69
CA CYS A 55 4.50 16.45 -12.86
C CYS A 55 3.23 15.63 -12.54
N GLY A 56 2.91 15.39 -11.26
CA GLY A 56 1.65 14.75 -10.86
C GLY A 56 1.72 13.24 -10.56
N LYS A 57 2.91 12.61 -10.51
CA LYS A 57 3.05 11.17 -10.17
C LYS A 57 2.37 10.79 -8.86
N THR A 58 2.70 11.48 -7.79
CA THR A 58 2.11 11.26 -6.46
C THR A 58 0.61 11.60 -6.45
N THR A 59 0.20 12.60 -7.24
CA THR A 59 -1.21 12.97 -7.39
C THR A 59 -2.01 11.85 -8.04
N LEU A 60 -1.45 11.23 -9.09
CA LEU A 60 -2.09 10.07 -9.72
C LEU A 60 -2.28 8.94 -8.71
N ILE A 61 -1.24 8.57 -7.96
CA ILE A 61 -1.35 7.53 -6.93
C ILE A 61 -2.45 7.86 -5.91
N LYS A 62 -2.52 9.11 -5.43
CA LYS A 62 -3.56 9.54 -4.49
C LYS A 62 -4.98 9.45 -5.06
N LEU A 63 -5.15 9.73 -6.37
CA LEU A 63 -6.44 9.54 -7.06
C LEU A 63 -6.80 8.06 -7.17
N LEU A 64 -5.85 7.21 -7.56
CA LEU A 64 -6.05 5.76 -7.66
C LEU A 64 -6.48 5.17 -6.32
N MET A 65 -5.88 5.62 -5.22
CA MET A 65 -6.21 5.17 -3.88
C MET A 65 -7.50 5.81 -3.31
N GLY A 66 -8.18 6.68 -4.07
CA GLY A 66 -9.43 7.31 -3.65
C GLY A 66 -9.28 8.42 -2.60
N PHE A 67 -8.07 8.94 -2.36
CA PHE A 67 -7.87 10.07 -1.44
C PHE A 67 -8.41 11.39 -1.99
N TYR A 68 -8.53 11.48 -3.32
CA TYR A 68 -9.13 12.58 -4.04
C TYR A 68 -10.03 12.05 -5.15
N ARG A 69 -10.93 12.91 -5.63
CA ARG A 69 -11.76 12.65 -6.81
C ARG A 69 -11.27 13.54 -7.96
N PRO A 70 -11.17 13.01 -9.19
CA PRO A 70 -10.89 13.85 -10.35
C PRO A 70 -12.03 14.86 -10.60
N GLU A 71 -11.71 16.02 -11.16
CA GLU A 71 -12.71 17.01 -11.60
C GLU A 71 -13.52 16.52 -12.79
N SER A 72 -12.84 15.81 -13.70
CA SER A 72 -13.46 15.15 -14.84
C SER A 72 -12.66 13.92 -15.23
N GLY A 73 -13.25 13.10 -16.09
CA GLY A 73 -12.72 11.79 -16.45
C GLY A 73 -13.15 10.70 -15.50
N THR A 74 -12.74 9.47 -15.81
CA THR A 74 -13.18 8.28 -15.07
C THR A 74 -12.02 7.36 -14.79
N ILE A 75 -11.94 6.83 -13.58
CA ILE A 75 -10.99 5.77 -13.21
C ILE A 75 -11.80 4.52 -12.90
N THR A 76 -11.45 3.40 -13.52
CA THR A 76 -12.17 2.13 -13.36
C THR A 76 -11.22 0.99 -13.00
N ILE A 77 -11.69 0.07 -12.16
CA ILE A 77 -11.10 -1.25 -11.93
C ILE A 77 -12.08 -2.26 -12.54
N ASP A 78 -11.63 -3.02 -13.54
CA ASP A 78 -12.45 -4.00 -14.28
C ASP A 78 -13.79 -3.41 -14.77
N GLY A 79 -13.76 -2.16 -15.25
CA GLY A 79 -14.94 -1.43 -15.73
C GLY A 79 -15.82 -0.79 -14.66
N LYS A 80 -15.62 -1.11 -13.36
CA LYS A 80 -16.35 -0.47 -12.26
C LYS A 80 -15.67 0.84 -11.87
N ASN A 81 -16.42 1.94 -11.84
CA ASN A 81 -15.90 3.26 -11.46
C ASN A 81 -15.50 3.25 -9.97
N ILE A 82 -14.24 3.62 -9.68
CA ILE A 82 -13.74 3.66 -8.29
C ILE A 82 -14.49 4.66 -7.40
N GLN A 83 -15.15 5.66 -7.97
CA GLN A 83 -15.94 6.63 -7.21
C GLN A 83 -17.28 6.06 -6.71
N GLU A 84 -17.73 4.95 -7.30
CA GLU A 84 -18.96 4.23 -6.94
C GLU A 84 -18.68 3.08 -5.97
N MET A 85 -17.41 2.77 -5.73
CA MET A 85 -16.99 1.76 -4.76
C MET A 85 -17.09 2.29 -3.35
N ASP A 86 -17.40 1.42 -2.39
CA ASP A 86 -17.18 1.71 -0.98
C ASP A 86 -15.68 1.92 -0.73
N PHE A 87 -15.33 2.85 0.17
CA PHE A 87 -13.93 3.17 0.45
C PHE A 87 -13.14 1.95 0.95
N GLY A 88 -13.75 1.09 1.77
CA GLY A 88 -13.15 -0.15 2.25
C GLY A 88 -12.90 -1.14 1.11
N GLU A 89 -13.86 -1.28 0.19
CA GLU A 89 -13.73 -2.09 -1.02
C GLU A 89 -12.55 -1.58 -1.86
N LEU A 90 -12.52 -0.29 -2.17
CA LEU A 90 -11.44 0.31 -2.96
C LEU A 90 -10.07 0.11 -2.30
N GLN A 91 -9.95 0.38 -1.00
CA GLN A 91 -8.70 0.23 -0.27
C GLN A 91 -8.22 -1.23 -0.21
N SER A 92 -9.10 -2.21 -0.34
CA SER A 92 -8.73 -3.62 -0.34
C SER A 92 -7.94 -4.05 -1.60
N PHE A 93 -8.06 -3.32 -2.70
CA PHE A 93 -7.26 -3.56 -3.91
C PHE A 93 -5.80 -3.15 -3.77
N TYR A 94 -5.48 -2.23 -2.85
CA TYR A 94 -4.17 -1.59 -2.78
C TYR A 94 -3.36 -1.98 -1.55
N SER A 95 -2.06 -2.11 -1.75
CA SER A 95 -1.07 -2.07 -0.68
C SER A 95 0.09 -1.17 -1.13
N ALA A 96 0.37 -0.11 -0.38
CA ALA A 96 1.34 0.89 -0.78
C ALA A 96 2.36 1.18 0.32
N ILE A 97 3.58 1.51 -0.09
CA ILE A 97 4.62 2.07 0.77
C ILE A 97 4.87 3.50 0.29
N PHE A 98 4.70 4.45 1.20
CA PHE A 98 5.08 5.83 0.96
C PHE A 98 6.54 6.05 1.39
N GLN A 99 7.15 7.13 0.91
CA GLN A 99 8.55 7.44 1.21
C GLN A 99 8.81 7.66 2.71
N ASP A 100 7.82 8.17 3.43
CA ASP A 100 7.76 8.40 4.87
C ASP A 100 6.99 7.30 5.61
N PHE A 101 7.37 6.04 5.40
CA PHE A 101 6.71 4.90 6.03
C PHE A 101 6.88 4.90 7.55
N ASN A 102 5.82 4.51 8.26
CA ASN A 102 5.77 4.52 9.72
C ASN A 102 6.65 3.44 10.35
N HIS A 103 7.37 3.84 11.40
CA HIS A 103 8.10 2.97 12.32
C HIS A 103 7.23 2.72 13.55
N TYR A 104 6.70 1.51 13.71
CA TYR A 104 5.90 1.17 14.88
C TYR A 104 6.76 0.49 15.94
N ASN A 105 6.69 0.99 17.19
CA ASN A 105 7.40 0.42 18.36
C ASN A 105 6.65 -0.81 18.89
N TYR A 106 6.52 -1.81 18.04
CA TYR A 106 5.93 -3.13 18.29
C TYR A 106 6.95 -4.21 17.96
N THR A 107 6.63 -5.47 18.19
CA THR A 107 7.46 -6.58 17.71
C THR A 107 7.54 -6.62 16.19
N ILE A 108 8.56 -7.31 15.66
CA ILE A 108 8.68 -7.53 14.20
C ILE A 108 7.39 -8.20 13.67
N LYS A 109 6.89 -9.24 14.38
CA LYS A 109 5.66 -9.94 14.03
C LYS A 109 4.47 -8.99 13.97
N GLU A 110 4.22 -8.21 15.02
CA GLU A 110 3.12 -7.26 15.07
C GLU A 110 3.20 -6.20 13.97
N ASN A 111 4.41 -5.69 13.71
CA ASN A 111 4.62 -4.76 12.61
C ASN A 111 4.14 -5.30 11.26
N ILE A 112 4.29 -6.59 11.00
CA ILE A 112 3.89 -7.22 9.73
C ILE A 112 2.38 -7.51 9.73
N ILE A 113 1.86 -8.16 10.77
CA ILE A 113 0.47 -8.65 10.80
C ILE A 113 -0.57 -7.51 10.90
N LEU A 114 -0.19 -6.33 11.42
CA LEU A 114 -1.04 -5.14 11.49
C LEU A 114 -1.64 -4.74 10.13
N SER A 115 -0.97 -5.07 9.02
CA SER A 115 -1.46 -4.74 7.67
C SER A 115 -2.67 -5.61 7.26
N ASN A 116 -2.86 -6.79 7.88
CA ASN A 116 -4.00 -7.68 7.62
C ASN A 116 -4.29 -8.59 8.83
N LEU A 117 -4.92 -8.03 9.85
CA LEU A 117 -5.27 -8.77 11.08
C LEU A 117 -6.27 -9.91 10.85
N ALA A 118 -7.00 -9.89 9.74
CA ALA A 118 -7.99 -10.91 9.39
C ALA A 118 -7.39 -12.07 8.58
N ALA A 119 -6.09 -12.07 8.29
CA ALA A 119 -5.47 -13.12 7.48
C ALA A 119 -5.57 -14.47 8.18
N GLU A 120 -6.02 -15.48 7.44
CA GLU A 120 -5.91 -16.88 7.85
C GLU A 120 -4.46 -17.35 7.76
N LYS A 121 -4.07 -18.29 8.64
CA LYS A 121 -2.70 -18.85 8.66
C LYS A 121 -1.62 -17.75 8.71
N GLN A 122 -1.76 -16.85 9.67
CA GLN A 122 -0.91 -15.66 9.80
C GLN A 122 0.59 -15.97 9.71
N ASP A 123 1.07 -17.00 10.38
CA ASP A 123 2.51 -17.30 10.45
C ASP A 123 3.09 -17.72 9.09
N LEU A 124 2.41 -18.60 8.33
CA LEU A 124 2.87 -19.04 7.00
C LEU A 124 2.87 -17.88 5.98
N ASN A 125 1.86 -17.04 6.04
CA ASN A 125 1.76 -15.86 5.17
C ASN A 125 2.84 -14.83 5.52
N MET A 126 3.14 -14.66 6.81
CA MET A 126 4.18 -13.77 7.29
C MET A 126 5.55 -14.21 6.82
N GLU A 127 5.89 -15.50 6.96
CA GLU A 127 7.19 -16.03 6.54
C GLU A 127 7.43 -15.82 5.05
N SER A 128 6.43 -16.09 4.20
CA SER A 128 6.50 -15.83 2.77
C SER A 128 6.74 -14.35 2.46
N ALA A 129 6.04 -13.45 3.13
CA ALA A 129 6.22 -12.01 2.93
C ALA A 129 7.60 -11.53 3.36
N VAL A 130 8.11 -12.05 4.48
CA VAL A 130 9.44 -11.74 5.02
C VAL A 130 10.54 -12.18 4.05
N GLN A 131 10.44 -13.40 3.51
CA GLN A 131 11.40 -13.93 2.54
C GLN A 131 11.40 -13.10 1.25
N GLN A 132 10.22 -12.81 0.69
CA GLN A 132 10.08 -12.00 -0.53
C GLN A 132 10.60 -10.57 -0.34
N ALA A 133 10.42 -9.99 0.85
CA ALA A 133 10.95 -8.66 1.18
C ALA A 133 12.48 -8.68 1.38
N GLY A 134 13.12 -9.84 1.44
CA GLY A 134 14.53 -9.98 1.78
C GLY A 134 14.85 -9.59 3.23
N PHE A 135 13.84 -9.56 4.12
CA PHE A 135 14.03 -9.27 5.54
C PHE A 135 14.54 -10.52 6.30
N GLY A 136 14.23 -11.71 5.84
CA GLY A 136 14.61 -12.97 6.45
C GLY A 136 16.13 -13.19 6.60
N ALA A 137 16.94 -12.52 5.77
CA ALA A 137 18.40 -12.59 5.85
C ALA A 137 18.97 -12.07 7.20
N TRP A 138 18.20 -11.28 7.95
CA TRP A 138 18.61 -10.72 9.24
C TRP A 138 17.86 -11.32 10.45
N GLN A 139 17.05 -12.36 10.22
CA GLN A 139 16.31 -13.00 11.31
C GLN A 139 17.26 -13.56 12.38
N SER A 140 18.45 -14.04 11.96
CA SER A 140 19.49 -14.52 12.87
C SER A 140 20.12 -13.43 13.75
N ASP A 141 20.00 -12.17 13.36
CA ASP A 141 20.55 -11.02 14.10
C ASP A 141 19.69 -10.68 15.33
N PHE A 142 18.49 -11.24 15.42
CA PHE A 142 17.54 -10.96 16.47
C PHE A 142 17.41 -12.16 17.43
N SER A 143 17.91 -12.02 18.65
CA SER A 143 17.92 -13.11 19.65
C SER A 143 16.52 -13.65 20.00
N LYS A 144 15.47 -12.81 19.88
CA LYS A 144 14.06 -13.18 20.10
C LYS A 144 13.30 -13.42 18.80
N GLY A 145 14.00 -13.48 17.64
CA GLY A 145 13.38 -13.67 16.31
C GLY A 145 12.29 -12.64 16.03
N TYR A 146 11.13 -13.09 15.59
CA TYR A 146 9.98 -12.20 15.28
C TYR A 146 9.34 -11.53 16.49
N ASP A 147 9.60 -12.03 17.72
CA ASP A 147 9.10 -11.42 18.95
C ASP A 147 10.04 -10.31 19.48
N THR A 148 11.07 -9.97 18.70
CA THR A 148 11.97 -8.85 19.03
C THR A 148 11.19 -7.54 18.98
N MET A 149 11.19 -6.81 20.12
CA MET A 149 10.59 -5.49 20.25
C MET A 149 11.43 -4.45 19.51
N LEU A 150 10.79 -3.57 18.76
CA LEU A 150 11.44 -2.52 17.99
C LEU A 150 11.23 -1.13 18.63
N GLY A 151 12.21 -0.26 18.42
CA GLY A 151 12.15 1.16 18.81
C GLY A 151 12.68 1.45 20.21
N ASN A 152 12.57 2.74 20.61
CA ASN A 152 13.21 3.29 21.82
C ASN A 152 12.28 3.40 23.01
N LEU A 153 11.03 3.00 22.90
CA LEU A 153 10.06 3.10 24.01
C LEU A 153 10.28 2.04 25.10
N TRP A 154 11.09 1.03 24.80
CA TRP A 154 11.33 -0.11 25.67
C TRP A 154 12.83 -0.24 25.98
N GLU A 155 13.20 -0.56 27.22
CA GLU A 155 14.60 -0.72 27.62
C GLU A 155 15.35 -1.78 26.80
N GLU A 156 14.65 -2.81 26.33
CA GLU A 156 15.18 -3.88 25.47
C GLU A 156 14.85 -3.69 23.98
N GLY A 157 14.41 -2.50 23.56
CA GLY A 157 14.01 -2.24 22.19
C GLY A 157 15.20 -2.25 21.23
N THR A 158 15.07 -2.99 20.14
CA THR A 158 16.09 -3.07 19.08
C THR A 158 15.89 -2.00 18.03
N HIS A 159 16.98 -1.35 17.63
CA HIS A 159 16.99 -0.37 16.55
C HIS A 159 17.27 -1.04 15.23
N LEU A 160 16.37 -0.82 14.27
CA LEU A 160 16.59 -1.21 12.88
C LEU A 160 17.30 -0.08 12.12
N SER A 161 18.22 -0.44 11.22
CA SER A 161 18.74 0.49 10.22
C SER A 161 17.64 0.93 9.26
N GLY A 162 17.84 2.04 8.54
CA GLY A 162 16.89 2.52 7.53
C GLY A 162 16.56 1.45 6.48
N GLY A 163 17.55 0.68 6.03
CA GLY A 163 17.35 -0.42 5.08
C GLY A 163 16.54 -1.58 5.67
N GLN A 164 16.73 -1.91 6.95
CA GLN A 164 15.91 -2.92 7.64
C GLN A 164 14.47 -2.46 7.81
N TRP A 165 14.23 -1.20 8.20
CA TRP A 165 12.90 -0.60 8.26
C TRP A 165 12.19 -0.62 6.90
N GLN A 166 12.93 -0.30 5.82
CA GLN A 166 12.38 -0.35 4.46
C GLN A 166 11.93 -1.77 4.10
N ARG A 167 12.75 -2.79 4.36
CA ARG A 167 12.38 -4.18 4.06
C ARG A 167 11.25 -4.70 4.96
N LEU A 168 11.20 -4.29 6.22
CA LEU A 168 10.07 -4.58 7.10
C LEU A 168 8.76 -3.97 6.55
N SER A 169 8.84 -2.75 6.00
CA SER A 169 7.70 -2.11 5.36
C SER A 169 7.27 -2.83 4.08
N ILE A 170 8.23 -3.36 3.30
CA ILE A 170 7.94 -4.22 2.13
C ILE A 170 7.28 -5.53 2.59
N ALA A 171 7.76 -6.17 3.65
CA ALA A 171 7.14 -7.37 4.20
C ALA A 171 5.68 -7.09 4.64
N ARG A 172 5.45 -5.96 5.31
CA ARG A 172 4.10 -5.48 5.67
C ARG A 172 3.20 -5.32 4.45
N MET A 173 3.72 -4.70 3.38
CA MET A 173 3.00 -4.50 2.13
C MET A 173 2.63 -5.85 1.48
N LEU A 174 3.57 -6.78 1.38
CA LEU A 174 3.35 -8.09 0.77
C LEU A 174 2.41 -8.97 1.60
N TYR A 175 2.48 -8.88 2.94
CA TYR A 175 1.61 -9.62 3.84
C TYR A 175 0.12 -9.26 3.65
N ARG A 176 -0.18 -8.03 3.24
CA ARG A 176 -1.55 -7.57 2.98
C ARG A 176 -2.23 -8.32 1.83
N LYS A 177 -1.47 -8.87 0.87
CA LYS A 177 -1.98 -9.60 -0.31
C LYS A 177 -2.99 -8.82 -1.12
N ALA A 178 -2.65 -7.60 -1.48
CA ALA A 178 -3.45 -6.76 -2.37
C ALA A 178 -3.30 -7.19 -3.84
N GLY A 179 -4.19 -6.71 -4.71
CA GLY A 179 -4.08 -6.89 -6.15
C GLY A 179 -3.09 -5.92 -6.81
N ILE A 180 -2.90 -4.74 -6.20
CA ILE A 180 -2.06 -3.63 -6.69
C ILE A 180 -1.08 -3.24 -5.58
N TYR A 181 0.23 -3.22 -5.93
CA TYR A 181 1.32 -2.86 -5.02
C TYR A 181 2.02 -1.60 -5.51
#